data_e110efa2698f0015d15ed260fe8414d2
#
_entry.id   e110efa2698f0015d15ed260fe8414d2
#
_cell.length_a   1.000
_cell.length_b   1.000
_cell.length_c   1.000
_cell.angle_alpha   90.00
_cell.angle_beta   90.00
_cell.angle_gamma   90.00
#
_symmetry.space_group_name_H-M   'P 1'
#
loop_
_entity.id
_entity.type
_entity.pdbx_description
1 polymer ?
#
loop_
_entity_poly.entity_id
_entity_poly.type
_entity_poly.pdbx_seq_one_letter_code
_entity_poly.pdbx_strand_id
1 'polypeptide(L)'
;MNANEALMHMRFYLADSQKSKFSDDALLSALNLAISITYEMLVGYSSTMGRKNSIITITDGVGELPADFHSTILVENSEGSPIIPDYGKISPATGYYRIVGNKIYTGETSVVLQYNYIPESLDDTTDAIDCPNSLINQLILVAVSIARGDRASADGAIYNMVRSLASKTIPYVPDQKGFNR
;
A
#
# COMPACT_ATOMS: atom_id res chain seq x y z
N MET A 1 6.74 -11.45 -10.05
CA MET A 1 6.80 -12.73 -9.28
C MET A 1 5.38 -13.07 -8.89
N ASN A 2 4.94 -14.31 -9.04
CA ASN A 2 3.66 -14.78 -8.51
C ASN A 2 3.86 -15.44 -7.13
N ALA A 3 2.75 -15.75 -6.45
CA ALA A 3 2.79 -16.33 -5.12
C ALA A 3 3.49 -17.69 -5.09
N ASN A 4 3.28 -18.55 -6.09
CA ASN A 4 3.95 -19.86 -6.16
C ASN A 4 5.48 -19.73 -6.20
N GLU A 5 6.01 -18.81 -7.00
CA GLU A 5 7.45 -18.52 -7.04
C GLU A 5 7.96 -18.05 -5.67
N ALA A 6 7.20 -17.17 -5.00
CA ALA A 6 7.54 -16.72 -3.64
C ALA A 6 7.54 -17.86 -2.64
N LEU A 7 6.53 -18.74 -2.67
CA LEU A 7 6.46 -19.93 -1.81
C LEU A 7 7.63 -20.87 -2.04
N MET A 8 8.08 -21.07 -3.28
CA MET A 8 9.29 -21.85 -3.58
C MET A 8 10.53 -21.23 -2.92
N HIS A 9 10.71 -19.92 -3.01
CA HIS A 9 11.80 -19.22 -2.31
C HIS A 9 11.69 -19.34 -0.80
N MET A 10 10.49 -19.19 -0.22
CA MET A 10 10.27 -19.39 1.21
C MET A 10 10.66 -20.79 1.64
N ARG A 11 10.26 -21.84 0.89
CA ARG A 11 10.62 -23.24 1.19
C ARG A 11 12.13 -23.47 1.14
N PHE A 12 12.84 -22.84 0.22
CA PHE A 12 14.30 -22.90 0.20
C PHE A 12 14.91 -22.37 1.50
N TYR A 13 14.50 -21.19 1.96
CA TYR A 13 14.98 -20.60 3.22
C TYR A 13 14.53 -21.36 4.47
N LEU A 14 13.39 -22.05 4.41
CA LEU A 14 12.86 -22.87 5.49
C LEU A 14 13.47 -24.29 5.55
N ALA A 15 14.32 -24.66 4.57
CA ALA A 15 14.79 -26.02 4.36
C ALA A 15 13.63 -27.04 4.31
N ASP A 16 12.56 -26.69 3.57
CA ASP A 16 11.31 -27.48 3.41
C ASP A 16 11.01 -27.78 1.93
N SER A 17 12.02 -28.14 1.16
CA SER A 17 11.87 -28.48 -0.28
C SER A 17 10.92 -29.66 -0.52
N GLN A 18 10.76 -30.54 0.45
CA GLN A 18 9.88 -31.72 0.40
C GLN A 18 8.42 -31.41 0.81
N LYS A 19 8.08 -30.15 1.10
CA LYS A 19 6.75 -29.73 1.58
C LYS A 19 6.24 -30.50 2.78
N SER A 20 7.12 -30.90 3.67
CA SER A 20 6.81 -31.78 4.81
C SER A 20 6.52 -31.02 6.11
N LYS A 21 6.96 -29.74 6.21
CA LYS A 21 6.84 -28.96 7.45
C LYS A 21 5.76 -27.89 7.38
N PHE A 22 5.54 -27.30 6.21
CA PHE A 22 4.59 -26.19 6.01
C PHE A 22 3.67 -26.48 4.84
N SER A 23 2.37 -26.28 5.03
CA SER A 23 1.40 -26.29 3.92
C SER A 23 1.57 -25.03 3.04
N ASP A 24 1.11 -25.09 1.78
CA ASP A 24 1.09 -23.94 0.90
C ASP A 24 0.21 -22.82 1.48
N ASP A 25 -0.93 -23.16 2.11
CA ASP A 25 -1.84 -22.21 2.77
C ASP A 25 -1.17 -21.48 3.95
N ALA A 26 -0.40 -22.22 4.76
CA ALA A 26 0.33 -21.60 5.89
C ALA A 26 1.41 -20.61 5.39
N LEU A 27 2.11 -20.94 4.32
CA LEU A 27 3.10 -20.06 3.72
C LEU A 27 2.43 -18.87 3.01
N LEU A 28 1.30 -19.06 2.34
CA LEU A 28 0.53 -18.00 1.71
C LEU A 28 0.00 -17.02 2.77
N SER A 29 -0.50 -17.54 3.89
CA SER A 29 -0.93 -16.71 5.03
C SER A 29 0.22 -15.88 5.62
N ALA A 30 1.41 -16.48 5.76
CA ALA A 30 2.59 -15.77 6.23
C ALA A 30 3.06 -14.68 5.24
N LEU A 31 2.96 -14.95 3.94
CA LEU A 31 3.26 -13.99 2.88
C LEU A 31 2.28 -12.82 2.88
N ASN A 32 0.97 -13.08 2.99
CA ASN A 32 -0.05 -12.05 3.10
C ASN A 32 0.15 -11.16 4.31
N LEU A 33 0.47 -11.74 5.46
CA LEU A 33 0.76 -10.97 6.67
C LEU A 33 2.02 -10.10 6.48
N ALA A 34 3.06 -10.63 5.84
CA ALA A 34 4.27 -9.87 5.54
C ALA A 34 3.99 -8.69 4.59
N ILE A 35 3.13 -8.88 3.58
CA ILE A 35 2.68 -7.82 2.66
C ILE A 35 1.97 -6.73 3.45
N SER A 36 0.93 -7.08 4.20
CA SER A 36 0.11 -6.12 4.96
C SER A 36 0.98 -5.27 5.89
N ILE A 37 1.76 -5.91 6.76
CA ILE A 37 2.61 -5.19 7.74
C ILE A 37 3.62 -4.28 7.01
N THR A 38 4.22 -4.75 5.92
CA THR A 38 5.20 -3.97 5.16
C THR A 38 4.58 -2.71 4.58
N TYR A 39 3.39 -2.82 3.97
CA TYR A 39 2.72 -1.67 3.37
C TYR A 39 2.16 -0.71 4.43
N GLU A 40 1.63 -1.18 5.54
CA GLU A 40 1.25 -0.33 6.68
C GLU A 40 2.44 0.51 7.17
N MET A 41 3.62 -0.09 7.27
CA MET A 41 4.82 0.64 7.65
C MET A 41 5.27 1.63 6.57
N LEU A 42 5.20 1.27 5.27
CA LEU A 42 5.50 2.19 4.16
C LEU A 42 4.60 3.42 4.21
N VAL A 43 3.32 3.24 4.48
CA VAL A 43 2.36 4.35 4.69
C VAL A 43 2.77 5.19 5.89
N GLY A 44 3.08 4.57 7.02
CA GLY A 44 3.51 5.26 8.24
C GLY A 44 4.77 6.11 8.07
N TYR A 45 5.69 5.68 7.21
CA TYR A 45 6.90 6.45 6.85
C TYR A 45 6.71 7.37 5.64
N SER A 46 5.48 7.56 5.16
CA SER A 46 5.17 8.42 4.00
C SER A 46 5.96 8.06 2.73
N SER A 47 6.30 6.78 2.55
CA SER A 47 7.04 6.30 1.38
C SER A 47 6.22 6.46 0.10
N THR A 48 6.85 6.93 -0.97
CA THR A 48 6.21 7.00 -2.29
C THR A 48 5.92 5.63 -2.89
N MET A 49 6.56 4.56 -2.40
CA MET A 49 6.37 3.19 -2.88
C MET A 49 5.00 2.60 -2.52
N GLY A 50 4.34 3.16 -1.49
CA GLY A 50 2.98 2.78 -1.09
C GLY A 50 1.90 3.69 -1.68
N ARG A 51 2.13 4.37 -2.82
CA ARG A 51 1.21 5.35 -3.42
C ARG A 51 0.76 4.93 -4.80
N LYS A 52 -0.51 5.18 -5.07
CA LYS A 52 -1.14 5.02 -6.39
C LYS A 52 -1.97 6.25 -6.73
N ASN A 53 -2.26 6.39 -8.02
CA ASN A 53 -3.25 7.35 -8.54
C ASN A 53 -4.36 6.57 -9.22
N SER A 54 -5.60 7.01 -9.03
CA SER A 54 -6.76 6.45 -9.69
C SER A 54 -7.69 7.56 -10.14
N ILE A 55 -8.29 7.42 -11.32
CA ILE A 55 -9.36 8.30 -11.79
C ILE A 55 -10.68 7.65 -11.38
N ILE A 56 -11.48 8.38 -10.60
CA ILE A 56 -12.77 7.91 -10.12
C ILE A 56 -13.87 8.69 -10.86
N THR A 57 -14.72 7.96 -11.57
CA THR A 57 -15.93 8.53 -12.18
C THR A 57 -17.00 8.69 -11.11
N ILE A 58 -17.64 9.83 -11.09
CA ILE A 58 -18.69 10.16 -10.14
C ILE A 58 -20.05 10.05 -10.85
N THR A 59 -20.94 9.25 -10.29
CA THR A 59 -22.32 9.10 -10.76
C THR A 59 -23.27 9.47 -9.62
N ASP A 60 -24.18 10.38 -9.85
CA ASP A 60 -25.12 10.91 -8.84
C ASP A 60 -24.44 11.41 -7.56
N GLY A 61 -23.26 12.02 -7.73
CA GLY A 61 -22.48 12.58 -6.61
C GLY A 61 -21.66 11.57 -5.84
N VAL A 62 -21.53 10.31 -6.31
CA VAL A 62 -20.85 9.20 -5.63
C VAL A 62 -19.89 8.47 -6.57
N GLY A 63 -18.70 8.13 -6.09
CA GLY A 63 -17.74 7.25 -6.73
C GLY A 63 -17.27 6.13 -5.81
N GLU A 64 -16.88 5.00 -6.38
CA GLU A 64 -16.29 3.89 -5.62
C GLU A 64 -14.77 4.09 -5.50
N LEU A 65 -14.23 3.90 -4.29
CA LEU A 65 -12.79 3.89 -4.06
C LEU A 65 -12.17 2.57 -4.56
N PRO A 66 -10.88 2.58 -4.96
CA PRO A 66 -10.17 1.34 -5.26
C PRO A 66 -10.21 0.34 -4.10
N ALA A 67 -10.24 -0.96 -4.40
CA ALA A 67 -10.31 -2.01 -3.38
C ALA A 67 -9.08 -2.00 -2.46
N ASP A 68 -7.91 -1.61 -2.99
CA ASP A 68 -6.66 -1.47 -2.27
C ASP A 68 -6.48 -0.11 -1.57
N PHE A 69 -7.52 0.75 -1.58
CA PHE A 69 -7.45 2.07 -0.94
C PHE A 69 -7.25 1.96 0.57
N HIS A 70 -6.24 2.67 1.07
CA HIS A 70 -5.98 2.76 2.51
C HIS A 70 -6.22 4.17 3.06
N SER A 71 -5.60 5.19 2.47
CA SER A 71 -5.77 6.57 2.94
C SER A 71 -5.49 7.59 1.83
N THR A 72 -6.21 8.70 1.89
CA THR A 72 -6.10 9.81 0.91
C THR A 72 -4.83 10.60 1.15
N ILE A 73 -4.16 10.96 0.04
CA ILE A 73 -3.05 11.93 0.02
C ILE A 73 -3.55 13.24 -0.57
N LEU A 74 -4.16 13.17 -1.75
CA LEU A 74 -4.65 14.32 -2.50
C LEU A 74 -5.85 13.90 -3.35
N VAL A 75 -6.83 14.79 -3.47
CA VAL A 75 -7.93 14.66 -4.43
C VAL A 75 -7.93 15.91 -5.30
N GLU A 76 -7.94 15.72 -6.61
CA GLU A 76 -7.98 16.77 -7.60
C GLU A 76 -9.22 16.60 -8.48
N ASN A 77 -9.78 17.70 -8.97
CA ASN A 77 -10.81 17.65 -10.00
C ASN A 77 -10.23 17.30 -11.38
N SER A 78 -11.05 17.21 -12.40
CA SER A 78 -10.62 16.88 -13.78
C SER A 78 -9.69 17.91 -14.40
N GLU A 79 -9.60 19.11 -13.84
CA GLU A 79 -8.71 20.20 -14.29
C GLU A 79 -7.37 20.20 -13.54
N GLY A 80 -7.15 19.25 -12.61
CA GLY A 80 -5.94 19.16 -11.80
C GLY A 80 -5.90 20.14 -10.63
N SER A 81 -7.06 20.72 -10.25
CA SER A 81 -7.14 21.58 -9.09
C SER A 81 -7.48 20.78 -7.84
N PRO A 82 -6.72 20.93 -6.72
CA PRO A 82 -7.03 20.28 -5.46
C PRO A 82 -8.42 20.62 -4.95
N ILE A 83 -9.18 19.63 -4.49
CA ILE A 83 -10.47 19.80 -3.83
C ILE A 83 -10.35 19.48 -2.33
N ILE A 84 -11.19 20.11 -1.51
CA ILE A 84 -11.03 20.16 -0.06
C ILE A 84 -11.96 19.16 0.64
N PRO A 85 -11.51 18.44 1.68
CA PRO A 85 -12.40 17.56 2.44
C PRO A 85 -13.48 18.35 3.18
N ASP A 86 -14.77 17.95 3.05
CA ASP A 86 -15.92 18.51 3.76
C ASP A 86 -16.51 17.45 4.70
N TYR A 87 -16.29 17.62 5.98
CA TYR A 87 -16.80 16.70 7.00
C TYR A 87 -18.24 17.04 7.47
N GLY A 88 -18.78 18.18 7.02
CA GLY A 88 -20.08 18.67 7.47
C GLY A 88 -21.27 18.21 6.64
N LYS A 89 -21.07 17.82 5.35
CA LYS A 89 -22.15 17.49 4.41
C LYS A 89 -22.03 16.07 3.89
N ILE A 90 -23.18 15.41 3.68
CA ILE A 90 -23.23 14.07 3.07
C ILE A 90 -23.00 14.18 1.56
N SER A 91 -23.47 15.26 0.91
CA SER A 91 -23.28 15.53 -0.53
C SER A 91 -22.55 16.87 -0.68
N PRO A 92 -21.22 16.86 -0.74
CA PRO A 92 -20.44 18.07 -0.92
C PRO A 92 -20.73 18.74 -2.26
N ALA A 93 -20.59 20.08 -2.31
CA ALA A 93 -20.63 20.85 -3.53
C ALA A 93 -19.33 20.63 -4.36
N THR A 94 -19.31 21.14 -5.59
CA THR A 94 -18.10 21.26 -6.42
C THR A 94 -16.96 21.93 -5.63
N GLY A 95 -15.75 21.44 -5.79
CA GLY A 95 -14.56 21.90 -5.03
C GLY A 95 -14.39 21.22 -3.65
N TYR A 96 -15.32 20.34 -3.26
CA TYR A 96 -15.27 19.62 -1.99
C TYR A 96 -15.50 18.13 -2.16
N TYR A 97 -14.98 17.32 -1.25
CA TYR A 97 -15.22 15.88 -1.20
C TYR A 97 -15.40 15.36 0.21
N ARG A 98 -16.01 14.19 0.33
CA ARG A 98 -16.11 13.42 1.57
C ARG A 98 -15.93 11.95 1.28
N ILE A 99 -15.17 11.25 2.13
CA ILE A 99 -15.02 9.79 2.07
C ILE A 99 -15.79 9.18 3.23
N VAL A 100 -16.64 8.18 2.91
CA VAL A 100 -17.37 7.39 3.91
C VAL A 100 -17.34 5.92 3.46
N GLY A 101 -16.73 5.06 4.27
CA GLY A 101 -16.49 3.66 3.90
C GLY A 101 -15.60 3.57 2.65
N ASN A 102 -16.07 2.83 1.65
CA ASN A 102 -15.39 2.65 0.36
C ASN A 102 -15.88 3.62 -0.72
N LYS A 103 -16.51 4.74 -0.35
CA LYS A 103 -17.10 5.69 -1.31
C LYS A 103 -16.58 7.09 -1.11
N ILE A 104 -16.40 7.80 -2.24
CA ILE A 104 -16.15 9.24 -2.28
C ILE A 104 -17.41 9.95 -2.77
N TYR A 105 -17.76 11.02 -2.07
CA TYR A 105 -18.90 11.90 -2.36
C TYR A 105 -18.36 13.27 -2.76
N THR A 106 -18.83 13.82 -3.87
CA THR A 106 -18.43 15.15 -4.39
C THR A 106 -19.41 15.65 -5.41
N GLY A 107 -19.44 16.97 -5.65
CA GLY A 107 -20.18 17.58 -6.75
C GLY A 107 -19.44 17.57 -8.08
N GLU A 108 -18.24 17.00 -8.15
CA GLU A 108 -17.48 16.84 -9.40
C GLU A 108 -18.06 15.71 -10.25
N THR A 109 -17.71 15.66 -11.54
CA THR A 109 -18.06 14.55 -12.45
C THR A 109 -17.03 13.43 -12.46
N SER A 110 -15.78 13.78 -12.15
CA SER A 110 -14.68 12.85 -11.95
C SER A 110 -13.61 13.48 -11.06
N VAL A 111 -12.86 12.65 -10.38
CA VAL A 111 -11.72 13.09 -9.56
C VAL A 111 -10.49 12.23 -9.82
N VAL A 112 -9.32 12.82 -9.67
CA VAL A 112 -8.05 12.12 -9.59
C VAL A 112 -7.72 11.96 -8.12
N LEU A 113 -7.72 10.72 -7.65
CA LEU A 113 -7.37 10.36 -6.28
C LEU A 113 -5.92 9.90 -6.23
N GLN A 114 -5.08 10.61 -5.49
CA GLN A 114 -3.78 10.11 -5.05
C GLN A 114 -3.92 9.55 -3.64
N TYR A 115 -3.51 8.30 -3.44
CA TYR A 115 -3.76 7.59 -2.20
C TYR A 115 -2.63 6.64 -1.82
N ASN A 116 -2.53 6.36 -0.53
CA ASN A 116 -1.75 5.24 -0.03
C ASN A 116 -2.56 3.96 -0.22
N TYR A 117 -1.92 2.88 -0.65
CA TYR A 117 -2.58 1.60 -0.85
C TYR A 117 -1.95 0.50 0.00
N ILE A 118 -2.76 -0.51 0.29
CA ILE A 118 -2.31 -1.80 0.80
C ILE A 118 -2.79 -2.84 -0.20
N PRO A 119 -1.89 -3.66 -0.78
CA PRO A 119 -2.28 -4.70 -1.73
C PRO A 119 -3.33 -5.64 -1.13
N GLU A 120 -4.26 -6.08 -1.98
CA GLU A 120 -5.19 -7.14 -1.62
C GLU A 120 -4.46 -8.42 -1.23
N SER A 121 -5.10 -9.22 -0.38
CA SER A 121 -4.57 -10.54 -0.03
C SER A 121 -4.50 -11.44 -1.26
N LEU A 122 -3.47 -12.26 -1.30
CA LEU A 122 -3.34 -13.32 -2.29
C LEU A 122 -4.27 -14.47 -1.88
N ASP A 123 -5.19 -14.84 -2.75
CA ASP A 123 -6.15 -15.93 -2.52
C ASP A 123 -5.65 -17.26 -3.08
N ASP A 124 -4.82 -17.19 -4.14
CA ASP A 124 -4.28 -18.35 -4.84
C ASP A 124 -2.76 -18.21 -5.06
N THR A 125 -2.11 -19.36 -5.25
CA THR A 125 -0.68 -19.44 -5.57
C THR A 125 -0.32 -18.89 -6.96
N THR A 126 -1.29 -18.70 -7.83
CA THR A 126 -1.11 -18.09 -9.16
C THR A 126 -1.17 -16.58 -9.15
N ASP A 127 -1.63 -15.97 -8.05
CA ASP A 127 -1.79 -14.53 -7.94
C ASP A 127 -0.45 -13.79 -8.07
N ALA A 128 -0.48 -12.66 -8.77
CA ALA A 128 0.67 -11.79 -8.90
C ALA A 128 0.88 -10.98 -7.61
N ILE A 129 2.10 -10.96 -7.11
CA ILE A 129 2.43 -10.14 -5.94
C ILE A 129 2.61 -8.68 -6.39
N ASP A 130 1.70 -7.81 -5.97
CA ASP A 130 1.79 -6.37 -6.19
C ASP A 130 2.85 -5.77 -5.23
N CYS A 131 4.12 -5.92 -5.60
CA CYS A 131 5.24 -5.43 -4.82
C CYS A 131 6.39 -5.04 -5.75
N PRO A 132 7.04 -3.88 -5.53
CA PRO A 132 8.23 -3.50 -6.28
C PRO A 132 9.32 -4.57 -6.22
N ASN A 133 9.95 -4.87 -7.35
CA ASN A 133 11.00 -5.89 -7.44
C ASN A 133 12.14 -5.69 -6.43
N SER A 134 12.43 -4.43 -6.07
CA SER A 134 13.45 -4.09 -5.08
C SER A 134 13.12 -4.53 -3.65
N LEU A 135 11.85 -4.79 -3.35
CA LEU A 135 11.35 -5.20 -2.03
C LEU A 135 11.07 -6.69 -1.92
N ILE A 136 10.84 -7.37 -3.03
CA ILE A 136 10.26 -8.71 -3.05
C ILE A 136 11.12 -9.74 -2.29
N ASN A 137 12.45 -9.67 -2.41
CA ASN A 137 13.34 -10.59 -1.69
C ASN A 137 13.31 -10.34 -0.18
N GLN A 138 13.20 -9.09 0.24
CA GLN A 138 13.11 -8.72 1.65
C GLN A 138 11.75 -9.13 2.22
N LEU A 139 10.69 -8.96 1.46
CA LEU A 139 9.35 -9.41 1.81
C LEU A 139 9.32 -10.93 2.05
N ILE A 140 9.95 -11.71 1.17
CA ILE A 140 10.08 -13.17 1.34
C ILE A 140 10.81 -13.51 2.65
N LEU A 141 11.89 -12.82 2.98
CA LEU A 141 12.62 -13.07 4.23
C LEU A 141 11.77 -12.73 5.46
N VAL A 142 10.97 -11.66 5.41
CA VAL A 142 10.00 -11.34 6.46
C VAL A 142 8.96 -12.45 6.59
N ALA A 143 8.37 -12.92 5.49
CA ALA A 143 7.39 -14.00 5.48
C ALA A 143 7.99 -15.32 6.04
N VAL A 144 9.25 -15.62 5.73
CA VAL A 144 9.98 -16.76 6.31
C VAL A 144 10.12 -16.63 7.83
N SER A 145 10.44 -15.45 8.35
CA SER A 145 10.53 -15.21 9.79
C SER A 145 9.17 -15.38 10.48
N ILE A 146 8.10 -14.89 9.85
CA ILE A 146 6.72 -15.09 10.32
C ILE A 146 6.36 -16.58 10.33
N ALA A 147 6.63 -17.31 9.24
CA ALA A 147 6.35 -18.74 9.15
C ALA A 147 7.08 -19.58 10.21
N ARG A 148 8.28 -19.16 10.62
CA ARG A 148 9.05 -19.76 11.74
C ARG A 148 8.50 -19.42 13.12
N GLY A 149 7.57 -18.46 13.23
CA GLY A 149 7.10 -17.92 14.51
C GLY A 149 8.11 -16.97 15.17
N ASP A 150 9.13 -16.53 14.44
CA ASP A 150 10.14 -15.56 14.93
C ASP A 150 9.69 -14.12 14.62
N ARG A 151 8.72 -13.67 15.40
CA ARG A 151 8.10 -12.35 15.24
C ARG A 151 9.10 -11.20 15.47
N ALA A 152 10.01 -11.35 16.42
CA ALA A 152 10.99 -10.31 16.72
C ALA A 152 11.96 -10.07 15.55
N SER A 153 12.42 -11.15 14.90
CA SER A 153 13.25 -11.06 13.69
C SER A 153 12.47 -10.48 12.51
N ALA A 154 11.18 -10.81 12.37
CA ALA A 154 10.31 -10.25 11.34
C ALA A 154 10.18 -8.72 11.51
N ASP A 155 9.82 -8.25 12.71
CA ASP A 155 9.65 -6.83 13.02
C ASP A 155 10.95 -6.04 12.76
N GLY A 156 12.10 -6.59 13.18
CA GLY A 156 13.39 -6.00 12.94
C GLY A 156 13.77 -5.91 11.44
N ALA A 157 13.48 -6.95 10.68
CA ALA A 157 13.73 -6.98 9.22
C ALA A 157 12.86 -5.95 8.48
N ILE A 158 11.57 -5.88 8.83
CA ILE A 158 10.62 -4.90 8.26
C ILE A 158 11.08 -3.48 8.57
N TYR A 159 11.38 -3.19 9.84
CA TYR A 159 11.84 -1.87 10.26
C TYR A 159 13.08 -1.42 9.48
N ASN A 160 14.10 -2.28 9.37
CA ASN A 160 15.32 -1.98 8.64
C ASN A 160 15.08 -1.76 7.13
N MET A 161 14.23 -2.57 6.53
CA MET A 161 13.82 -2.46 5.13
C MET A 161 13.15 -1.11 4.87
N VAL A 162 12.11 -0.79 5.62
CA VAL A 162 11.34 0.46 5.47
C VAL A 162 12.20 1.68 5.74
N ARG A 163 13.04 1.64 6.77
CA ARG A 163 13.99 2.72 7.08
C ARG A 163 14.99 2.95 5.93
N SER A 164 15.49 1.89 5.31
CA SER A 164 16.42 2.00 4.18
C SER A 164 15.75 2.63 2.94
N LEU A 165 14.46 2.41 2.76
CA LEU A 165 13.66 2.97 1.68
C LEU A 165 13.27 4.42 1.96
N ALA A 166 12.84 4.72 3.17
CA ALA A 166 12.51 6.08 3.59
C ALA A 166 13.72 7.03 3.50
N SER A 167 14.92 6.52 3.78
CA SER A 167 16.15 7.31 3.67
C SER A 167 16.55 7.66 2.22
N LYS A 168 16.02 6.95 1.23
CA LYS A 168 16.25 7.23 -0.21
C LYS A 168 15.26 8.25 -0.77
N THR A 169 14.15 8.45 -0.11
CA THR A 169 13.15 9.47 -0.42
C THR A 169 13.41 10.70 0.46
N ILE A 170 14.49 11.45 0.17
CA ILE A 170 14.67 12.77 0.77
C ILE A 170 13.53 13.63 0.20
N PRO A 171 12.60 14.14 1.03
CA PRO A 171 11.63 15.10 0.55
C PRO A 171 12.44 16.28 0.00
N TYR A 172 12.13 16.69 -1.23
CA TYR A 172 12.60 17.98 -1.76
C TYR A 172 12.11 19.06 -0.80
N VAL A 173 12.99 19.55 0.06
CA VAL A 173 12.75 20.76 0.84
C VAL A 173 13.03 21.90 -0.13
N PRO A 174 12.01 22.66 -0.58
CA PRO A 174 12.25 23.84 -1.39
C PRO A 174 13.20 24.74 -0.60
N ASP A 175 14.28 25.16 -1.25
CA ASP A 175 15.30 26.02 -0.69
C ASP A 175 14.60 27.29 -0.11
N GLN A 176 14.53 27.41 1.21
CA GLN A 176 13.93 28.56 1.90
C GLN A 176 14.80 29.81 1.77
N LYS A 177 15.48 29.99 0.65
CA LYS A 177 16.12 31.23 0.28
C LYS A 177 15.10 32.18 -0.34
N GLY A 178 14.36 32.88 0.50
CA GLY A 178 13.42 33.90 -0.02
C GLY A 178 12.54 34.63 0.95
N PHE A 179 12.70 34.46 2.27
CA PHE A 179 11.99 35.30 3.24
C PHE A 179 12.97 36.09 4.11
N ASN A 180 13.74 36.99 3.46
CA ASN A 180 14.34 38.14 4.11
C ASN A 180 14.20 39.31 3.14
N ARG A 181 13.06 40.00 3.25
CA ARG A 181 12.92 41.44 2.98
C ARG A 181 11.65 41.95 3.65
#